data_10202d76c4148885c0df191836b5f3f8
#
_entry.id   10202d76c4148885c0df191836b5f3f8
#
_cell.length_a   1.000
_cell.length_b   1.000
_cell.length_c   1.000
_cell.angle_alpha   90.00
_cell.angle_beta   90.00
_cell.angle_gamma   90.00
#
_symmetry.space_group_name_H-M   'P 1'
#
loop_
_entity.id
_entity.type
_entity.pdbx_description
1 polymer ?
#
loop_
_entity_poly.entity_id
_entity_poly.type
_entity_poly.pdbx_seq_one_letter_code
_entity_poly.pdbx_strand_id
1 'polypeptide(L)'
;CGILSALHEQSADIARGVKGQGTENIGEQGAGDQGMMFGYAIDETENYMPLTLDLAHTLVYTLARVRKEGKEMLYLRPDAKSQVTMEYSEEGEPLRIDTIVVSTQHDEDATQAQIKADIQRVLLPRVAKRDARYAELLKGDFKLLVNPTGNFVIGGPHGDTGLTGRKIIVDTYGGRGAHGGGAFSGKDPSKVDRSAAYAARWIAKNMVAAGVAREMLVQISYAIGVAKPVSVCVNTYGTAKVAMSDGEIAKKVDEMFDLRPQAIIDSLKLKQPMYEETARYGHMGRTNEVVKKQFVDNGQLIECEVELFTWEKLDKVAEIKKNFDIK
;
A
#
# COMPACT_ATOMS: atom_id res chain seq x y z
N CYS A 1 19.36 20.39 9.03
CA CYS A 1 18.51 20.69 7.87
C CYS A 1 17.50 21.79 8.23
N GLY A 2 17.09 22.58 7.23
CA GLY A 2 15.99 23.52 7.38
C GLY A 2 14.64 22.80 7.19
N ILE A 3 13.63 23.20 7.97
CA ILE A 3 12.25 22.72 7.83
C ILE A 3 11.36 23.92 7.56
N LEU A 4 10.62 23.88 6.45
CA LEU A 4 9.66 24.90 6.07
C LEU A 4 8.28 24.27 5.96
N SER A 5 7.26 24.98 6.44
CA SER A 5 5.85 24.57 6.29
C SER A 5 5.08 25.69 5.58
N ALA A 6 4.29 25.30 4.59
CA ALA A 6 3.47 26.19 3.78
C ALA A 6 2.03 25.61 3.69
N LEU A 7 1.48 25.22 4.83
CA LEU A 7 0.11 24.73 4.92
C LEU A 7 -0.86 25.90 4.80
N HIS A 8 -1.86 25.78 3.95
CA HIS A 8 -2.92 26.76 3.74
C HIS A 8 -4.30 26.11 3.87
N GLU A 9 -5.30 26.96 4.09
CA GLU A 9 -6.69 26.54 3.94
C GLU A 9 -7.01 26.20 2.48
N GLN A 10 -7.95 25.30 2.29
CA GLN A 10 -8.43 24.92 0.97
C GLN A 10 -9.16 26.09 0.31
N SER A 11 -9.07 26.20 -1.05
CA SER A 11 -9.88 27.12 -1.85
C SER A 11 -11.35 27.08 -1.44
N ALA A 12 -11.97 28.27 -1.28
CA ALA A 12 -13.37 28.41 -0.90
C ALA A 12 -14.32 27.70 -1.90
N ASP A 13 -13.97 27.69 -3.19
CA ASP A 13 -14.79 27.05 -4.21
C ASP A 13 -14.80 25.52 -4.08
N ILE A 14 -13.64 24.93 -3.84
CA ILE A 14 -13.53 23.47 -3.58
C ILE A 14 -14.19 23.13 -2.25
N ALA A 15 -13.95 23.95 -1.20
CA ALA A 15 -14.54 23.75 0.12
C ALA A 15 -16.07 23.75 0.09
N ARG A 16 -16.68 24.56 -0.78
CA ARG A 16 -18.13 24.58 -0.99
C ARG A 16 -18.66 23.21 -1.45
N GLY A 17 -18.05 22.60 -2.47
CA GLY A 17 -18.43 21.28 -2.98
C GLY A 17 -18.23 20.18 -1.92
N VAL A 18 -17.07 20.20 -1.24
CA VAL A 18 -16.75 19.24 -0.17
C VAL A 18 -17.72 19.36 1.02
N LYS A 19 -18.12 20.57 1.40
CA LYS A 19 -19.05 20.81 2.54
C LYS A 19 -20.53 20.59 2.20
N GLY A 20 -20.87 20.03 1.03
CA GLY A 20 -22.25 19.81 0.62
C GLY A 20 -23.02 21.10 0.33
N GLN A 21 -22.34 22.16 -0.06
CA GLN A 21 -22.90 23.45 -0.45
C GLN A 21 -22.79 23.67 -1.98
N GLY A 22 -22.46 22.60 -2.72
CA GLY A 22 -22.42 22.59 -4.17
C GLY A 22 -23.81 22.47 -4.80
N THR A 23 -23.87 22.44 -6.13
CA THR A 23 -25.13 22.37 -6.89
C THR A 23 -25.75 20.97 -6.90
N GLU A 24 -24.93 19.91 -6.82
CA GLU A 24 -25.39 18.53 -7.03
C GLU A 24 -25.66 17.76 -5.71
N ASN A 25 -25.08 18.21 -4.56
CA ASN A 25 -25.20 17.51 -3.28
C ASN A 25 -25.43 18.49 -2.12
N ILE A 26 -26.65 18.96 -2.00
CA ILE A 26 -27.02 19.86 -0.89
C ILE A 26 -27.11 19.01 0.40
N GLY A 27 -26.22 19.32 1.37
CA GLY A 27 -26.20 18.66 2.67
C GLY A 27 -25.34 17.40 2.78
N GLU A 28 -24.75 16.91 1.66
CA GLU A 28 -23.83 15.77 1.66
C GLU A 28 -22.41 16.18 1.29
N GLN A 29 -21.40 15.54 1.90
CA GLN A 29 -20.01 15.77 1.54
C GLN A 29 -19.73 15.23 0.15
N GLY A 30 -19.38 16.11 -0.79
CA GLY A 30 -18.92 15.74 -2.12
C GLY A 30 -17.46 15.28 -2.15
N ALA A 31 -17.07 14.66 -3.27
CA ALA A 31 -15.67 14.31 -3.50
C ALA A 31 -14.79 15.57 -3.61
N GLY A 32 -13.65 15.55 -2.93
CA GLY A 32 -12.70 16.68 -2.92
C GLY A 32 -11.93 16.87 -4.22
N ASP A 33 -12.04 15.92 -5.15
CA ASP A 33 -11.47 15.98 -6.49
C ASP A 33 -12.21 15.02 -7.42
N GLN A 34 -11.96 15.14 -8.72
CA GLN A 34 -12.35 14.17 -9.72
C GLN A 34 -11.22 13.15 -9.94
N GLY A 35 -11.54 11.96 -10.47
CA GLY A 35 -10.53 10.99 -10.84
C GLY A 35 -10.99 9.54 -10.73
N MET A 36 -10.09 8.64 -11.04
CA MET A 36 -10.25 7.19 -10.87
C MET A 36 -9.29 6.69 -9.80
N MET A 37 -9.79 5.92 -8.85
CA MET A 37 -9.03 5.33 -7.76
C MET A 37 -9.13 3.82 -7.86
N PHE A 38 -8.04 3.14 -7.52
CA PHE A 38 -7.91 1.69 -7.70
C PHE A 38 -7.53 1.01 -6.39
N GLY A 39 -8.09 -0.17 -6.20
CA GLY A 39 -7.68 -1.12 -5.18
C GLY A 39 -7.44 -2.48 -5.82
N TYR A 40 -6.46 -3.21 -5.32
CA TYR A 40 -6.10 -4.52 -5.83
C TYR A 40 -5.84 -5.49 -4.70
N ALA A 41 -6.13 -6.76 -4.92
CA ALA A 41 -5.77 -7.86 -4.03
C ALA A 41 -5.55 -9.14 -4.86
N ILE A 42 -4.67 -10.01 -4.37
CA ILE A 42 -4.38 -11.32 -4.94
C ILE A 42 -4.03 -12.30 -3.82
N ASP A 43 -4.37 -13.58 -3.97
CA ASP A 43 -4.14 -14.63 -2.97
C ASP A 43 -2.71 -15.22 -2.97
N GLU A 44 -1.73 -14.49 -3.51
CA GLU A 44 -0.32 -14.90 -3.51
C GLU A 44 0.33 -14.82 -2.12
N THR A 45 -0.15 -13.98 -1.22
CA THR A 45 0.41 -13.75 0.11
C THR A 45 -0.68 -13.71 1.19
N GLU A 46 -0.33 -13.92 2.46
CA GLU A 46 -1.29 -13.86 3.57
C GLU A 46 -1.98 -12.48 3.71
N ASN A 47 -1.28 -11.43 3.30
CA ASN A 47 -1.81 -10.07 3.30
C ASN A 47 -2.48 -9.67 1.98
N TYR A 48 -2.65 -10.64 1.05
CA TYR A 48 -3.30 -10.42 -0.25
C TYR A 48 -2.57 -9.38 -1.13
N MET A 49 -1.25 -9.37 -1.08
CA MET A 49 -0.38 -8.52 -1.91
C MET A 49 0.34 -9.33 -2.99
N PRO A 50 0.76 -8.68 -4.10
CA PRO A 50 1.66 -9.32 -5.05
C PRO A 50 2.94 -9.79 -4.38
N LEU A 51 3.30 -11.06 -4.58
CA LEU A 51 4.44 -11.71 -3.93
C LEU A 51 5.77 -11.00 -4.22
N THR A 52 5.95 -10.48 -5.42
CA THR A 52 7.14 -9.70 -5.81
C THR A 52 7.33 -8.45 -4.98
N LEU A 53 6.25 -7.67 -4.77
CA LEU A 53 6.29 -6.45 -3.98
C LEU A 53 6.47 -6.76 -2.49
N ASP A 54 5.74 -7.75 -1.99
CA ASP A 54 5.81 -8.15 -0.58
C ASP A 54 7.22 -8.63 -0.21
N LEU A 55 7.86 -9.43 -1.08
CA LEU A 55 9.25 -9.83 -0.89
C LEU A 55 10.21 -8.62 -0.98
N ALA A 56 9.99 -7.69 -1.92
CA ALA A 56 10.81 -6.48 -2.02
C ALA A 56 10.70 -5.62 -0.75
N HIS A 57 9.50 -5.40 -0.23
CA HIS A 57 9.30 -4.69 1.05
C HIS A 57 9.93 -5.44 2.23
N THR A 58 9.81 -6.77 2.26
CA THR A 58 10.41 -7.61 3.29
C THR A 58 11.93 -7.53 3.31
N LEU A 59 12.58 -7.43 2.16
CA LEU A 59 14.03 -7.24 2.04
C LEU A 59 14.48 -5.93 2.70
N VAL A 60 13.92 -4.79 2.32
CA VAL A 60 14.31 -3.49 2.90
C VAL A 60 13.89 -3.34 4.37
N TYR A 61 12.74 -3.90 4.75
CA TYR A 61 12.32 -3.94 6.16
C TYR A 61 13.33 -4.73 7.02
N THR A 62 13.73 -5.91 6.55
CA THR A 62 14.67 -6.77 7.27
C THR A 62 16.05 -6.11 7.34
N LEU A 63 16.52 -5.50 6.24
CA LEU A 63 17.77 -4.75 6.20
C LEU A 63 17.78 -3.59 7.21
N ALA A 64 16.68 -2.82 7.27
CA ALA A 64 16.54 -1.75 8.25
C ALA A 64 16.57 -2.26 9.70
N ARG A 65 16.01 -3.45 9.95
CA ARG A 65 16.10 -4.08 11.28
C ARG A 65 17.53 -4.50 11.62
N VAL A 66 18.24 -5.16 10.70
CA VAL A 66 19.66 -5.51 10.89
C VAL A 66 20.47 -4.27 11.27
N ARG A 67 20.30 -3.17 10.51
CA ARG A 67 20.96 -1.89 10.81
C ARG A 67 20.63 -1.37 12.21
N LYS A 68 19.34 -1.37 12.60
CA LYS A 68 18.90 -0.85 13.91
C LYS A 68 19.32 -1.72 15.09
N GLU A 69 19.46 -3.01 14.88
CA GLU A 69 19.96 -3.94 15.90
C GLU A 69 21.43 -3.66 16.26
N GLY A 70 22.23 -3.11 15.32
CA GLY A 70 23.61 -2.72 15.57
C GLY A 70 24.52 -3.86 15.97
N LYS A 71 24.27 -5.08 15.48
CA LYS A 71 25.04 -6.30 15.81
C LYS A 71 25.81 -6.86 14.63
N GLU A 72 25.22 -6.79 13.46
CA GLU A 72 25.75 -7.29 12.19
C GLU A 72 25.68 -6.17 11.16
N MET A 73 26.52 -6.22 10.12
CA MET A 73 26.54 -5.23 9.05
C MET A 73 26.56 -3.77 9.59
N LEU A 74 27.48 -3.48 10.49
CA LEU A 74 27.56 -2.19 11.24
C LEU A 74 27.76 -0.98 10.31
N TYR A 75 28.25 -1.22 9.12
CA TYR A 75 28.47 -0.22 8.06
C TYR A 75 27.18 0.23 7.36
N LEU A 76 26.02 -0.38 7.64
CA LEU A 76 24.77 0.00 6.98
C LEU A 76 24.32 1.40 7.39
N ARG A 77 23.83 2.16 6.38
CA ARG A 77 23.19 3.46 6.55
C ARG A 77 21.72 3.42 6.11
N PRO A 78 20.93 4.47 6.41
CA PRO A 78 19.45 4.38 6.31
C PRO A 78 18.89 4.18 4.91
N ASP A 79 19.52 4.73 3.86
CA ASP A 79 18.96 4.68 2.51
C ASP A 79 19.17 3.30 1.88
N ALA A 80 18.07 2.70 1.43
CA ALA A 80 18.11 1.39 0.80
C ALA A 80 16.94 1.21 -0.17
N LYS A 81 17.18 0.42 -1.22
CA LYS A 81 16.21 0.05 -2.24
C LYS A 81 16.31 -1.45 -2.51
N SER A 82 15.19 -2.05 -2.88
CA SER A 82 15.15 -3.43 -3.35
C SER A 82 14.23 -3.55 -4.56
N GLN A 83 14.52 -4.56 -5.38
CA GLN A 83 13.69 -4.97 -6.50
C GLN A 83 13.71 -6.47 -6.60
N VAL A 84 12.57 -7.07 -6.91
CA VAL A 84 12.43 -8.50 -7.15
C VAL A 84 11.82 -8.72 -8.52
N THR A 85 12.44 -9.56 -9.32
CA THR A 85 11.90 -10.07 -10.59
C THR A 85 11.61 -11.54 -10.41
N MET A 86 10.40 -11.95 -10.79
CA MET A 86 9.92 -13.32 -10.63
C MET A 86 9.36 -13.82 -11.94
N GLU A 87 9.59 -15.09 -12.22
CA GLU A 87 8.97 -15.81 -13.32
C GLU A 87 7.65 -16.40 -12.87
N TYR A 88 6.62 -16.25 -13.70
CA TYR A 88 5.29 -16.80 -13.50
C TYR A 88 4.93 -17.76 -14.63
N SER A 89 4.06 -18.74 -14.34
CA SER A 89 3.45 -19.59 -15.36
C SER A 89 2.43 -18.83 -16.20
N GLU A 90 1.92 -19.44 -17.25
CA GLU A 90 0.83 -18.88 -18.06
C GLU A 90 -0.46 -18.70 -17.24
N GLU A 91 -0.68 -19.53 -16.22
CA GLU A 91 -1.79 -19.46 -15.29
C GLU A 91 -1.59 -18.39 -14.19
N GLY A 92 -0.42 -17.72 -14.18
CA GLY A 92 -0.08 -16.69 -13.22
C GLY A 92 0.40 -17.21 -11.87
N GLU A 93 0.90 -18.47 -11.80
CA GLU A 93 1.53 -19.00 -10.58
C GLU A 93 3.00 -18.60 -10.50
N PRO A 94 3.49 -18.13 -9.33
CA PRO A 94 4.89 -17.78 -9.16
C PRO A 94 5.76 -19.05 -9.19
N LEU A 95 6.73 -19.11 -10.11
CA LEU A 95 7.58 -20.28 -10.32
C LEU A 95 8.93 -20.16 -9.60
N ARG A 96 9.65 -19.07 -9.82
CA ARG A 96 10.96 -18.82 -9.23
C ARG A 96 11.32 -17.33 -9.21
N ILE A 97 12.24 -16.99 -8.34
CA ILE A 97 12.91 -15.70 -8.40
C ILE A 97 13.92 -15.75 -9.58
N ASP A 98 13.87 -14.76 -10.45
CA ASP A 98 14.87 -14.56 -11.50
C ASP A 98 16.01 -13.66 -11.00
N THR A 99 15.66 -12.48 -10.46
CA THR A 99 16.66 -11.49 -10.03
C THR A 99 16.21 -10.80 -8.74
N ILE A 100 17.15 -10.64 -7.81
CA ILE A 100 17.02 -9.74 -6.66
C ILE A 100 18.05 -8.63 -6.78
N VAL A 101 17.61 -7.39 -6.68
CA VAL A 101 18.49 -6.22 -6.54
C VAL A 101 18.36 -5.65 -5.14
N VAL A 102 19.49 -5.44 -4.46
CA VAL A 102 19.55 -4.72 -3.18
C VAL A 102 20.58 -3.61 -3.31
N SER A 103 20.13 -2.37 -3.15
CA SER A 103 21.02 -1.21 -3.04
C SER A 103 20.90 -0.66 -1.63
N THR A 104 22.03 -0.53 -0.96
CA THR A 104 22.07 -0.03 0.43
C THR A 104 23.19 0.96 0.62
N GLN A 105 22.89 2.07 1.27
CA GLN A 105 23.86 3.03 1.72
C GLN A 105 24.75 2.40 2.78
N HIS A 106 26.05 2.70 2.73
CA HIS A 106 27.07 2.11 3.61
C HIS A 106 28.20 3.08 3.92
N ASP A 107 28.99 2.78 4.93
CA ASP A 107 30.21 3.50 5.24
C ASP A 107 31.28 3.31 4.16
N GLU A 108 32.18 4.28 4.03
CA GLU A 108 33.18 4.33 2.96
C GLU A 108 34.15 3.13 2.97
N ASP A 109 34.43 2.56 4.14
CA ASP A 109 35.37 1.43 4.34
C ASP A 109 34.76 0.07 3.99
N ALA A 110 33.44 -0.03 3.79
CA ALA A 110 32.81 -1.28 3.44
C ALA A 110 33.02 -1.62 1.95
N THR A 111 33.59 -2.78 1.68
CA THR A 111 33.81 -3.23 0.31
C THR A 111 32.57 -3.87 -0.31
N GLN A 112 32.41 -3.79 -1.63
CA GLN A 112 31.30 -4.43 -2.35
C GLN A 112 31.27 -5.95 -2.14
N ALA A 113 32.44 -6.59 -2.05
CA ALA A 113 32.54 -8.04 -1.78
C ALA A 113 31.97 -8.38 -0.40
N GLN A 114 32.33 -7.58 0.63
CA GLN A 114 31.79 -7.74 1.99
C GLN A 114 30.27 -7.54 2.01
N ILE A 115 29.78 -6.45 1.42
CA ILE A 115 28.33 -6.14 1.42
C ILE A 115 27.55 -7.29 0.76
N LYS A 116 28.01 -7.79 -0.40
CA LYS A 116 27.37 -8.90 -1.09
C LYS A 116 27.39 -10.19 -0.25
N ALA A 117 28.51 -10.54 0.33
CA ALA A 117 28.63 -11.71 1.20
C ALA A 117 27.73 -11.63 2.43
N ASP A 118 27.64 -10.46 3.05
CA ASP A 118 26.79 -10.23 4.23
C ASP A 118 25.29 -10.23 3.87
N ILE A 119 24.89 -9.73 2.72
CA ILE A 119 23.50 -9.89 2.22
C ILE A 119 23.15 -11.36 2.09
N GLN A 120 24.02 -12.17 1.50
CA GLN A 120 23.80 -13.62 1.36
C GLN A 120 23.78 -14.36 2.70
N ARG A 121 24.67 -13.99 3.64
CA ARG A 121 24.84 -14.68 4.92
C ARG A 121 23.85 -14.20 5.98
N VAL A 122 23.48 -12.93 6.00
CA VAL A 122 22.65 -12.30 7.06
C VAL A 122 21.26 -11.98 6.58
N LEU A 123 21.13 -11.20 5.49
CA LEU A 123 19.84 -10.68 5.04
C LEU A 123 18.93 -11.78 4.51
N LEU A 124 19.37 -12.53 3.50
CA LEU A 124 18.53 -13.54 2.84
C LEU A 124 18.03 -14.62 3.80
N PRO A 125 18.87 -15.20 4.72
CA PRO A 125 18.36 -16.15 5.71
C PRO A 125 17.35 -15.57 6.70
N ARG A 126 17.47 -14.27 7.05
CA ARG A 126 16.49 -13.61 7.92
C ARG A 126 15.17 -13.36 7.19
N VAL A 127 15.21 -13.05 5.90
CA VAL A 127 14.03 -12.94 5.02
C VAL A 127 13.35 -14.31 4.88
N ALA A 128 14.10 -15.37 4.60
CA ALA A 128 13.60 -16.74 4.49
C ALA A 128 12.85 -17.23 5.75
N LYS A 129 13.26 -16.78 6.94
CA LYS A 129 12.60 -17.14 8.20
C LYS A 129 11.24 -16.47 8.42
N ARG A 130 10.87 -15.49 7.60
CA ARG A 130 9.62 -14.74 7.78
C ARG A 130 8.42 -15.41 7.16
N ASP A 131 8.63 -16.16 6.07
CA ASP A 131 7.57 -16.86 5.35
C ASP A 131 8.15 -18.13 4.72
N ALA A 132 7.43 -19.25 4.81
CA ALA A 132 7.84 -20.52 4.25
C ALA A 132 8.01 -20.46 2.72
N ARG A 133 7.22 -19.64 2.02
CA ARG A 133 7.33 -19.41 0.57
C ARG A 133 8.63 -18.70 0.22
N TYR A 134 9.02 -17.69 1.02
CA TYR A 134 10.33 -17.04 0.82
C TYR A 134 11.47 -18.04 1.02
N ALA A 135 11.36 -18.90 2.06
CA ALA A 135 12.35 -19.93 2.31
C ALA A 135 12.51 -20.87 1.11
N GLU A 136 11.41 -21.24 0.44
CA GLU A 136 11.45 -22.11 -0.74
C GLU A 136 12.02 -21.38 -1.96
N LEU A 137 11.51 -20.21 -2.28
CA LEU A 137 11.95 -19.42 -3.43
C LEU A 137 13.41 -18.99 -3.35
N LEU A 138 13.92 -18.69 -2.15
CA LEU A 138 15.31 -18.30 -1.93
C LEU A 138 16.32 -19.46 -1.95
N LYS A 139 15.86 -20.73 -2.03
CA LYS A 139 16.73 -21.90 -2.27
C LYS A 139 17.09 -22.04 -3.75
N GLY A 140 16.28 -21.49 -4.64
CA GLY A 140 16.50 -21.57 -6.08
C GLY A 140 17.72 -20.77 -6.53
N ASP A 141 18.10 -20.99 -7.77
CA ASP A 141 19.15 -20.19 -8.42
C ASP A 141 18.56 -18.89 -8.96
N PHE A 142 19.13 -17.77 -8.56
CA PHE A 142 18.72 -16.44 -9.01
C PHE A 142 19.91 -15.47 -9.07
N LYS A 143 19.79 -14.45 -9.89
CA LYS A 143 20.80 -13.40 -10.01
C LYS A 143 20.68 -12.43 -8.84
N LEU A 144 21.73 -12.29 -8.03
CA LEU A 144 21.81 -11.31 -6.95
C LEU A 144 22.71 -10.14 -7.36
N LEU A 145 22.09 -8.96 -7.48
CA LEU A 145 22.75 -7.69 -7.76
C LEU A 145 22.78 -6.84 -6.49
N VAL A 146 23.98 -6.48 -6.04
CA VAL A 146 24.17 -5.65 -4.83
C VAL A 146 24.93 -4.39 -5.23
N ASN A 147 24.36 -3.22 -4.92
CA ASN A 147 24.92 -1.92 -5.29
C ASN A 147 25.50 -1.90 -6.72
N PRO A 148 24.69 -2.16 -7.77
CA PRO A 148 25.21 -2.35 -9.12
C PRO A 148 25.95 -1.13 -9.68
N THR A 149 25.79 0.05 -9.10
CA THR A 149 26.54 1.28 -9.42
C THR A 149 27.92 1.33 -8.76
N GLY A 150 28.24 0.38 -7.88
CA GLY A 150 29.47 0.39 -7.07
C GLY A 150 29.22 0.95 -5.66
N ASN A 151 29.77 2.11 -5.36
CA ASN A 151 29.62 2.71 -4.03
C ASN A 151 28.29 3.42 -3.84
N PHE A 152 27.75 3.34 -2.61
CA PHE A 152 26.57 4.06 -2.18
C PHE A 152 26.81 4.67 -0.78
N VAL A 153 27.73 5.62 -0.69
CA VAL A 153 28.13 6.27 0.56
C VAL A 153 27.22 7.48 0.85
N ILE A 154 26.92 8.28 -0.18
CA ILE A 154 26.04 9.43 -0.03
C ILE A 154 24.61 9.02 -0.36
N GLY A 155 23.71 9.17 0.61
CA GLY A 155 22.29 8.79 0.48
C GLY A 155 21.35 9.82 1.11
N GLY A 156 20.05 9.49 1.08
CA GLY A 156 19.00 10.37 1.55
C GLY A 156 18.88 11.66 0.74
N PRO A 157 18.29 12.74 1.31
CA PRO A 157 18.04 14.00 0.58
C PRO A 157 19.31 14.69 0.05
N HIS A 158 20.48 14.37 0.62
CA HIS A 158 21.76 14.91 0.15
C HIS A 158 22.22 14.24 -1.14
N GLY A 159 21.96 12.94 -1.30
CA GLY A 159 22.28 12.21 -2.52
C GLY A 159 21.24 12.39 -3.63
N ASP A 160 19.97 12.33 -3.27
CA ASP A 160 18.84 12.46 -4.20
C ASP A 160 17.61 12.99 -3.45
N THR A 161 17.01 14.06 -3.96
CA THR A 161 15.82 14.65 -3.37
C THR A 161 14.55 13.92 -3.80
N GLY A 162 13.63 13.73 -2.86
CA GLY A 162 12.33 13.12 -3.11
C GLY A 162 11.18 14.13 -3.07
N LEU A 163 10.12 13.83 -3.79
CA LEU A 163 8.85 14.54 -3.73
C LEU A 163 7.71 13.53 -3.48
N THR A 164 6.69 13.97 -2.74
CA THR A 164 5.45 13.21 -2.59
C THR A 164 4.82 12.93 -3.97
N GLY A 165 4.33 11.71 -4.19
CA GLY A 165 3.71 11.32 -5.46
C GLY A 165 4.68 10.77 -6.52
N ARG A 166 5.97 10.61 -6.20
CA ARG A 166 6.96 10.02 -7.11
C ARG A 166 7.34 8.57 -6.82
N LYS A 167 6.68 7.93 -5.87
CA LYS A 167 6.81 6.50 -5.54
C LYS A 167 5.44 5.83 -5.33
N ILE A 168 4.41 6.33 -6.01
CA ILE A 168 3.01 5.88 -5.86
C ILE A 168 2.82 4.39 -6.16
N ILE A 169 3.63 3.81 -7.02
CA ILE A 169 3.57 2.38 -7.35
C ILE A 169 4.19 1.54 -6.23
N VAL A 170 5.24 2.02 -5.57
CA VAL A 170 5.80 1.42 -4.35
C VAL A 170 4.79 1.53 -3.20
N ASP A 171 4.06 2.63 -3.11
CA ASP A 171 3.02 2.86 -2.09
C ASP A 171 1.84 1.90 -2.23
N THR A 172 1.63 1.30 -3.39
CA THR A 172 0.46 0.47 -3.73
C THR A 172 0.82 -0.97 -4.05
N TYR A 173 0.90 -1.37 -5.33
CA TYR A 173 0.92 -2.79 -5.72
C TYR A 173 2.12 -3.17 -6.58
N GLY A 174 3.17 -2.36 -6.67
CA GLY A 174 4.39 -2.66 -7.42
C GLY A 174 4.20 -2.77 -8.94
N GLY A 175 3.10 -2.22 -9.47
CA GLY A 175 2.77 -2.27 -10.90
C GLY A 175 1.84 -3.42 -11.31
N ARG A 176 1.49 -4.34 -10.40
CA ARG A 176 0.53 -5.43 -10.70
C ARG A 176 -0.90 -4.89 -10.84
N GLY A 177 -1.33 -4.00 -9.96
CA GLY A 177 -2.61 -3.31 -10.05
C GLY A 177 -2.46 -1.93 -10.67
N ALA A 178 -3.51 -1.45 -11.34
CA ALA A 178 -3.56 -0.09 -11.89
C ALA A 178 -3.51 0.97 -10.78
N HIS A 179 -3.17 2.21 -11.15
CA HIS A 179 -3.11 3.36 -10.26
C HIS A 179 -3.71 4.60 -10.94
N GLY A 180 -4.47 5.40 -10.18
CA GLY A 180 -5.10 6.62 -10.70
C GLY A 180 -4.18 7.83 -10.83
N GLY A 181 -2.93 7.73 -10.32
CA GLY A 181 -1.93 8.80 -10.40
C GLY A 181 -1.86 9.71 -9.18
N GLY A 182 -2.89 9.72 -8.31
CA GLY A 182 -2.93 10.56 -7.12
C GLY A 182 -2.05 10.05 -5.98
N ALA A 183 -1.20 10.92 -5.41
CA ALA A 183 -0.47 10.61 -4.18
C ALA A 183 -1.42 10.53 -2.98
N PHE A 184 -1.08 9.70 -2.00
CA PHE A 184 -1.84 9.57 -0.74
C PHE A 184 -1.34 10.54 0.32
N SER A 185 -0.04 10.51 0.61
CA SER A 185 0.58 11.32 1.65
C SER A 185 0.40 12.82 1.40
N GLY A 186 0.22 13.59 2.48
CA GLY A 186 -0.02 15.03 2.41
C GLY A 186 -1.48 15.44 2.11
N LYS A 187 -2.39 14.48 1.90
CA LYS A 187 -3.81 14.72 1.66
C LYS A 187 -4.65 14.33 2.87
N ASP A 188 -5.64 15.15 3.23
CA ASP A 188 -6.64 14.81 4.22
C ASP A 188 -7.68 13.82 3.65
N PRO A 189 -8.51 13.16 4.49
CA PRO A 189 -9.44 12.11 4.03
C PRO A 189 -10.56 12.59 3.09
N SER A 190 -10.81 13.88 2.96
CA SER A 190 -11.78 14.40 1.98
C SER A 190 -11.30 14.23 0.53
N LYS A 191 -10.00 14.00 0.35
CA LYS A 191 -9.38 13.75 -0.95
C LYS A 191 -9.55 12.29 -1.32
N VAL A 192 -10.41 12.04 -2.31
CA VAL A 192 -10.75 10.68 -2.79
C VAL A 192 -9.56 9.93 -3.37
N ASP A 193 -8.53 10.61 -3.87
CA ASP A 193 -7.25 9.99 -4.23
C ASP A 193 -6.70 9.07 -3.12
N ARG A 194 -6.87 9.48 -1.87
CA ARG A 194 -6.45 8.70 -0.71
C ARG A 194 -7.58 7.82 -0.19
N SER A 195 -8.71 8.41 0.21
CA SER A 195 -9.79 7.69 0.89
C SER A 195 -10.44 6.62 0.03
N ALA A 196 -10.72 6.91 -1.24
CA ALA A 196 -11.33 5.93 -2.13
C ALA A 196 -10.34 4.87 -2.61
N ALA A 197 -9.04 5.16 -2.73
CA ALA A 197 -8.04 4.14 -2.98
C ALA A 197 -7.94 3.14 -1.81
N TYR A 198 -8.05 3.63 -0.58
CA TYR A 198 -8.12 2.76 0.61
C TYR A 198 -9.41 1.93 0.63
N ALA A 199 -10.56 2.53 0.31
CA ALA A 199 -11.83 1.81 0.21
C ALA A 199 -11.78 0.75 -0.89
N ALA A 200 -11.25 1.06 -2.07
CA ALA A 200 -11.07 0.10 -3.15
C ALA A 200 -10.16 -1.07 -2.75
N ARG A 201 -9.08 -0.82 -1.99
CA ARG A 201 -8.24 -1.87 -1.40
C ARG A 201 -9.02 -2.73 -0.41
N TRP A 202 -9.76 -2.12 0.51
CA TRP A 202 -10.57 -2.82 1.49
C TRP A 202 -11.58 -3.76 0.82
N ILE A 203 -12.26 -3.28 -0.23
CA ILE A 203 -13.20 -4.08 -1.03
C ILE A 203 -12.46 -5.24 -1.71
N ALA A 204 -11.43 -4.95 -2.51
CA ALA A 204 -10.70 -5.97 -3.26
C ALA A 204 -10.17 -7.09 -2.33
N LYS A 205 -9.59 -6.70 -1.18
CA LYS A 205 -9.04 -7.64 -0.20
C LYS A 205 -10.12 -8.54 0.41
N ASN A 206 -11.26 -7.97 0.82
CA ASN A 206 -12.37 -8.75 1.37
C ASN A 206 -13.02 -9.67 0.34
N MET A 207 -13.13 -9.23 -0.93
CA MET A 207 -13.68 -10.04 -2.02
C MET A 207 -12.79 -11.26 -2.32
N VAL A 208 -11.47 -11.06 -2.41
CA VAL A 208 -10.51 -12.16 -2.62
C VAL A 208 -10.50 -13.10 -1.40
N ALA A 209 -10.47 -12.56 -0.19
CA ALA A 209 -10.50 -13.34 1.05
C ALA A 209 -11.80 -14.13 1.21
N ALA A 210 -12.92 -13.62 0.71
CA ALA A 210 -14.20 -14.33 0.69
C ALA A 210 -14.25 -15.46 -0.35
N GLY A 211 -13.31 -15.50 -1.29
CA GLY A 211 -13.25 -16.51 -2.34
C GLY A 211 -14.05 -16.16 -3.60
N VAL A 212 -14.37 -14.89 -3.83
CA VAL A 212 -15.08 -14.44 -5.05
C VAL A 212 -14.18 -14.62 -6.28
N ALA A 213 -12.90 -14.31 -6.16
CA ALA A 213 -11.89 -14.48 -7.21
C ALA A 213 -10.53 -14.77 -6.58
N ARG A 214 -9.55 -15.23 -7.39
CA ARG A 214 -8.15 -15.34 -6.97
C ARG A 214 -7.46 -13.98 -6.88
N GLU A 215 -7.75 -13.11 -7.85
CA GLU A 215 -7.29 -11.72 -7.87
C GLU A 215 -8.42 -10.78 -8.29
N MET A 216 -8.34 -9.54 -7.83
CA MET A 216 -9.38 -8.55 -8.14
C MET A 216 -8.80 -7.14 -8.15
N LEU A 217 -9.15 -6.40 -9.20
CA LEU A 217 -8.99 -4.96 -9.28
C LEU A 217 -10.36 -4.30 -9.13
N VAL A 218 -10.46 -3.33 -8.24
CA VAL A 218 -11.65 -2.48 -8.05
C VAL A 218 -11.29 -1.07 -8.47
N GLN A 219 -12.06 -0.49 -9.38
CA GLN A 219 -11.96 0.91 -9.80
C GLN A 219 -13.18 1.67 -9.33
N ILE A 220 -12.96 2.85 -8.73
CA ILE A 220 -14.02 3.78 -8.34
C ILE A 220 -13.70 5.13 -8.96
N SER A 221 -14.71 5.77 -9.59
CA SER A 221 -14.55 7.08 -10.23
C SER A 221 -15.44 8.11 -9.57
N TYR A 222 -14.91 9.32 -9.40
CA TYR A 222 -15.67 10.47 -8.85
C TYR A 222 -15.59 11.68 -9.77
N ALA A 223 -16.64 12.52 -9.69
CA ALA A 223 -16.62 13.89 -10.14
C ALA A 223 -16.46 14.81 -8.92
N ILE A 224 -15.69 15.89 -9.09
CA ILE A 224 -15.48 16.87 -8.01
C ILE A 224 -16.81 17.42 -7.49
N GLY A 225 -16.97 17.50 -6.17
CA GLY A 225 -18.18 18.01 -5.52
C GLY A 225 -19.38 17.05 -5.55
N VAL A 226 -19.30 15.88 -6.17
CA VAL A 226 -20.37 14.89 -6.21
C VAL A 226 -20.13 13.80 -5.17
N ALA A 227 -21.15 13.44 -4.37
CA ALA A 227 -21.02 12.46 -3.29
C ALA A 227 -21.00 11.02 -3.82
N LYS A 228 -21.92 10.67 -4.73
CA LYS A 228 -21.95 9.31 -5.28
C LYS A 228 -20.83 9.12 -6.31
N PRO A 229 -20.16 7.94 -6.33
CA PRO A 229 -19.25 7.64 -7.43
C PRO A 229 -19.97 7.67 -8.77
N VAL A 230 -19.24 8.09 -9.80
CA VAL A 230 -19.76 8.11 -11.20
C VAL A 230 -19.78 6.70 -11.77
N SER A 231 -18.81 5.86 -11.37
CA SER A 231 -18.74 4.45 -11.76
C SER A 231 -18.00 3.60 -10.74
N VAL A 232 -18.39 2.32 -10.69
CA VAL A 232 -17.68 1.24 -10.01
C VAL A 232 -17.42 0.15 -11.03
N CYS A 233 -16.16 -0.25 -11.21
CA CYS A 233 -15.77 -1.35 -12.09
C CYS A 233 -14.96 -2.38 -11.33
N VAL A 234 -15.11 -3.64 -11.70
CA VAL A 234 -14.34 -4.77 -11.18
C VAL A 234 -13.70 -5.49 -12.36
N ASN A 235 -12.47 -5.95 -12.17
CA ASN A 235 -11.80 -6.88 -13.07
C ASN A 235 -11.21 -8.02 -12.23
N THR A 236 -11.67 -9.24 -12.47
CA THR A 236 -11.16 -10.45 -11.83
C THR A 236 -10.05 -11.14 -12.65
N TYR A 237 -9.66 -10.56 -13.78
CA TYR A 237 -8.66 -11.13 -14.71
C TYR A 237 -8.99 -12.58 -15.13
N GLY A 238 -10.28 -12.92 -15.16
CA GLY A 238 -10.73 -14.28 -15.50
C GLY A 238 -10.59 -15.29 -14.36
N THR A 239 -10.26 -14.85 -13.15
CA THR A 239 -10.06 -15.73 -11.98
C THR A 239 -11.30 -15.83 -11.07
N ALA A 240 -12.46 -15.34 -11.52
CA ALA A 240 -13.71 -15.43 -10.76
C ALA A 240 -14.03 -16.89 -10.40
N LYS A 241 -14.36 -17.13 -9.12
CA LYS A 241 -14.74 -18.44 -8.58
C LYS A 241 -16.27 -18.54 -8.40
N VAL A 242 -17.00 -17.49 -8.78
CA VAL A 242 -18.47 -17.42 -8.78
C VAL A 242 -19.00 -17.37 -10.21
N ALA A 243 -20.21 -17.86 -10.44
CA ALA A 243 -20.86 -17.87 -11.76
C ALA A 243 -21.47 -16.49 -12.09
N MET A 244 -20.65 -15.46 -12.05
CA MET A 244 -21.01 -14.07 -12.31
C MET A 244 -19.94 -13.39 -13.17
N SER A 245 -20.39 -12.50 -14.06
CA SER A 245 -19.50 -11.61 -14.80
C SER A 245 -18.91 -10.52 -13.89
N ASP A 246 -17.82 -9.90 -14.30
CA ASP A 246 -17.21 -8.77 -13.58
C ASP A 246 -18.20 -7.60 -13.40
N GLY A 247 -19.10 -7.37 -14.37
CA GLY A 247 -20.14 -6.36 -14.29
C GLY A 247 -21.19 -6.67 -13.22
N GLU A 248 -21.60 -7.94 -13.06
CA GLU A 248 -22.52 -8.36 -12.02
C GLU A 248 -21.88 -8.30 -10.64
N ILE A 249 -20.58 -8.64 -10.53
CA ILE A 249 -19.80 -8.47 -9.31
C ILE A 249 -19.70 -6.98 -8.94
N ALA A 250 -19.40 -6.11 -9.92
CA ALA A 250 -19.32 -4.66 -9.70
C ALA A 250 -20.64 -4.08 -9.17
N LYS A 251 -21.78 -4.54 -9.71
CA LYS A 251 -23.10 -4.13 -9.23
C LYS A 251 -23.32 -4.52 -7.77
N LYS A 252 -22.96 -5.75 -7.39
CA LYS A 252 -23.05 -6.19 -5.98
C LYS A 252 -22.12 -5.37 -5.08
N VAL A 253 -20.93 -5.01 -5.53
CA VAL A 253 -20.02 -4.12 -4.78
C VAL A 253 -20.68 -2.76 -4.54
N ASP A 254 -21.28 -2.15 -5.55
CA ASP A 254 -21.98 -0.87 -5.42
C ASP A 254 -23.19 -0.93 -4.47
N GLU A 255 -23.90 -2.07 -4.44
CA GLU A 255 -25.02 -2.31 -3.52
C GLU A 255 -24.58 -2.56 -2.07
N MET A 256 -23.42 -3.18 -1.86
CA MET A 256 -22.94 -3.61 -0.53
C MET A 256 -22.12 -2.54 0.20
N PHE A 257 -21.45 -1.65 -0.53
CA PHE A 257 -20.52 -0.68 0.03
C PHE A 257 -21.00 0.75 -0.24
N ASP A 258 -21.17 1.51 0.82
CA ASP A 258 -21.44 2.95 0.68
C ASP A 258 -20.12 3.67 0.34
N LEU A 259 -20.00 4.06 -0.93
CA LEU A 259 -18.78 4.66 -1.49
C LEU A 259 -18.83 6.19 -1.49
N ARG A 260 -19.79 6.82 -0.81
CA ARG A 260 -19.78 8.27 -0.61
C ARG A 260 -18.57 8.66 0.26
N PRO A 261 -17.88 9.77 -0.03
CA PRO A 261 -16.65 10.15 0.69
C PRO A 261 -16.79 10.15 2.21
N GLN A 262 -17.90 10.69 2.76
CA GLN A 262 -18.12 10.69 4.20
C GLN A 262 -18.30 9.28 4.76
N ALA A 263 -19.03 8.41 4.06
CA ALA A 263 -19.23 7.02 4.48
C ALA A 263 -17.91 6.23 4.51
N ILE A 264 -17.04 6.45 3.53
CA ILE A 264 -15.68 5.86 3.51
C ILE A 264 -14.87 6.35 4.72
N ILE A 265 -14.87 7.67 4.97
CA ILE A 265 -14.14 8.28 6.10
C ILE A 265 -14.58 7.66 7.42
N ASP A 266 -15.88 7.48 7.60
CA ASP A 266 -16.45 6.95 8.85
C ASP A 266 -16.18 5.45 8.99
N SER A 267 -16.43 4.66 7.93
CA SER A 267 -16.21 3.20 7.93
C SER A 267 -14.75 2.82 8.19
N LEU A 268 -13.82 3.56 7.59
CA LEU A 268 -12.39 3.32 7.73
C LEU A 268 -11.73 4.20 8.82
N LYS A 269 -12.53 5.00 9.55
CA LYS A 269 -12.06 5.88 10.66
C LYS A 269 -10.88 6.77 10.26
N LEU A 270 -10.91 7.34 9.05
CA LEU A 270 -9.77 8.02 8.44
C LEU A 270 -9.40 9.37 9.07
N LYS A 271 -10.16 9.87 10.05
CA LYS A 271 -9.84 11.10 10.82
C LYS A 271 -8.92 10.86 12.01
N GLN A 272 -8.51 9.60 12.26
CA GLN A 272 -7.56 9.27 13.33
C GLN A 272 -6.12 9.65 12.92
N PRO A 273 -5.21 9.89 13.88
CA PRO A 273 -3.79 10.16 13.62
C PRO A 273 -3.01 8.87 13.26
N MET A 274 -3.40 8.20 12.17
CA MET A 274 -2.92 6.88 11.74
C MET A 274 -1.86 6.91 10.63
N TYR A 275 -1.44 8.09 10.16
CA TYR A 275 -0.73 8.21 8.90
C TYR A 275 0.80 8.19 8.99
N GLU A 276 1.38 8.34 10.17
CA GLU A 276 2.83 8.27 10.36
C GLU A 276 3.40 6.92 9.87
N GLU A 277 2.70 5.82 10.16
CA GLU A 277 3.11 4.48 9.80
C GLU A 277 3.02 4.21 8.28
N THR A 278 2.27 5.02 7.54
CA THR A 278 2.19 4.93 6.08
C THR A 278 3.42 5.53 5.38
N ALA A 279 4.26 6.27 6.09
CA ALA A 279 5.44 6.93 5.52
C ALA A 279 6.58 5.97 5.13
N ARG A 280 6.41 4.65 5.34
CA ARG A 280 7.42 3.63 5.05
C ARG A 280 6.78 2.31 4.65
N TYR A 281 7.42 1.58 3.75
CA TYR A 281 7.02 0.22 3.30
C TYR A 281 5.65 0.16 2.62
N GLY A 282 5.23 1.24 1.97
CA GLY A 282 3.95 1.33 1.27
C GLY A 282 2.74 1.49 2.19
N HIS A 283 1.59 1.74 1.57
CA HIS A 283 0.32 1.93 2.26
C HIS A 283 -0.51 0.66 2.34
N MET A 284 -0.27 -0.31 1.43
CA MET A 284 -1.05 -1.54 1.29
C MET A 284 -0.28 -2.75 1.82
N GLY A 285 -1.00 -3.83 2.14
CA GLY A 285 -0.42 -5.07 2.65
C GLY A 285 0.10 -4.97 4.09
N ARG A 286 -0.44 -4.04 4.85
CA ARG A 286 -0.05 -3.79 6.25
C ARG A 286 -0.95 -4.54 7.22
N THR A 287 -0.49 -4.66 8.46
CA THR A 287 -1.28 -5.28 9.53
C THR A 287 -2.21 -4.25 10.15
N ASN A 288 -3.52 -4.55 10.18
CA ASN A 288 -4.46 -3.79 10.98
C ASN A 288 -4.22 -4.08 12.46
N GLU A 289 -3.93 -3.07 13.25
CA GLU A 289 -3.67 -3.17 14.68
C GLU A 289 -4.11 -1.91 15.42
N VAL A 290 -4.39 -2.04 16.71
CA VAL A 290 -4.68 -0.90 17.59
C VAL A 290 -3.43 -0.56 18.39
N VAL A 291 -3.02 0.70 18.32
CA VAL A 291 -1.85 1.22 19.04
C VAL A 291 -2.25 2.40 19.93
N LYS A 292 -1.51 2.61 21.01
CA LYS A 292 -1.61 3.83 21.82
C LYS A 292 -0.69 4.90 21.24
N LYS A 293 -1.23 6.07 20.99
CA LYS A 293 -0.46 7.24 20.53
C LYS A 293 -0.58 8.37 21.54
N GLN A 294 0.51 9.11 21.65
CA GLN A 294 0.59 10.33 22.46
C GLN A 294 1.02 11.47 21.55
N PHE A 295 0.33 12.59 21.64
CA PHE A 295 0.69 13.82 20.93
C PHE A 295 0.30 15.04 21.77
N VAL A 296 0.88 16.19 21.47
CA VAL A 296 0.55 17.45 22.14
C VAL A 296 -0.41 18.24 21.26
N ASP A 297 -1.58 18.56 21.78
CA ASP A 297 -2.55 19.46 21.16
C ASP A 297 -2.84 20.63 22.11
N ASN A 298 -2.69 21.84 21.60
CA ASN A 298 -2.87 23.09 22.37
C ASN A 298 -2.11 23.09 23.72
N GLY A 299 -0.90 22.48 23.75
CA GLY A 299 -0.07 22.38 24.94
C GLY A 299 -0.48 21.29 25.94
N GLN A 300 -1.51 20.51 25.65
CA GLN A 300 -1.95 19.37 26.46
C GLN A 300 -1.48 18.06 25.83
N LEU A 301 -0.97 17.14 26.64
CA LEU A 301 -0.66 15.79 26.21
C LEU A 301 -1.97 15.00 26.06
N ILE A 302 -2.24 14.54 24.84
CA ILE A 302 -3.39 13.68 24.53
C ILE A 302 -2.88 12.26 24.32
N GLU A 303 -3.52 11.30 24.98
CA GLU A 303 -3.32 9.87 24.73
C GLU A 303 -4.61 9.30 24.13
N CYS A 304 -4.49 8.57 23.02
CA CYS A 304 -5.62 7.90 22.39
C CYS A 304 -5.22 6.55 21.78
N GLU A 305 -6.21 5.66 21.70
CA GLU A 305 -6.08 4.43 20.90
C GLU A 305 -6.39 4.75 19.45
N VAL A 306 -5.51 4.30 18.55
CA VAL A 306 -5.60 4.53 17.10
C VAL A 306 -5.57 3.19 16.41
N GLU A 307 -6.57 2.94 15.57
CA GLU A 307 -6.63 1.77 14.73
C GLU A 307 -5.92 2.04 13.41
N LEU A 308 -4.76 1.40 13.23
CA LEU A 308 -3.91 1.55 12.04
C LEU A 308 -4.41 0.69 10.88
N PHE A 309 -4.18 1.16 9.65
CA PHE A 309 -4.44 0.41 8.41
C PHE A 309 -5.82 -0.22 8.34
N THR A 310 -6.84 0.55 8.66
CA THR A 310 -8.24 0.10 8.72
C THR A 310 -8.75 -0.48 7.41
N TRP A 311 -8.18 -0.08 6.27
CA TRP A 311 -8.46 -0.63 4.94
C TRP A 311 -7.89 -2.03 4.69
N GLU A 312 -7.13 -2.56 5.65
CA GLU A 312 -6.61 -3.94 5.59
C GLU A 312 -7.46 -4.94 6.40
N LYS A 313 -8.57 -4.49 7.00
CA LYS A 313 -9.51 -5.38 7.71
C LYS A 313 -10.15 -6.41 6.80
N LEU A 314 -10.44 -7.57 7.37
CA LEU A 314 -11.24 -8.65 6.76
C LEU A 314 -12.63 -8.75 7.42
N ASP A 315 -13.25 -7.63 7.70
CA ASP A 315 -14.51 -7.51 8.44
C ASP A 315 -15.76 -7.67 7.57
N LYS A 316 -15.60 -7.75 6.23
CA LYS A 316 -16.69 -7.94 5.28
C LYS A 316 -16.79 -9.37 4.69
N VAL A 317 -15.84 -10.25 5.01
CA VAL A 317 -15.76 -11.59 4.42
C VAL A 317 -17.06 -12.39 4.62
N ALA A 318 -17.61 -12.41 5.83
CA ALA A 318 -18.84 -13.17 6.11
C ALA A 318 -20.06 -12.61 5.36
N GLU A 319 -20.19 -11.29 5.28
CA GLU A 319 -21.23 -10.60 4.54
C GLU A 319 -21.13 -10.88 3.03
N ILE A 320 -19.92 -10.83 2.49
CA ILE A 320 -19.65 -11.12 1.08
C ILE A 320 -19.99 -12.59 0.77
N LYS A 321 -19.50 -13.54 1.56
CA LYS A 321 -19.83 -14.96 1.38
C LYS A 321 -21.33 -15.20 1.30
N LYS A 322 -22.10 -14.57 2.19
CA LYS A 322 -23.56 -14.66 2.19
C LYS A 322 -24.18 -14.08 0.91
N ASN A 323 -23.72 -12.90 0.45
CA ASN A 323 -24.28 -12.23 -0.73
C ASN A 323 -23.90 -12.92 -2.05
N PHE A 324 -22.82 -13.68 -2.08
CA PHE A 324 -22.33 -14.42 -3.24
C PHE A 324 -22.60 -15.92 -3.16
N ASP A 325 -23.37 -16.39 -2.17
CA ASP A 325 -23.70 -17.81 -1.92
C ASP A 325 -22.46 -18.72 -1.82
N ILE A 326 -21.35 -18.18 -1.26
CA ILE A 326 -20.10 -18.92 -1.05
C ILE A 326 -20.14 -19.63 0.31
N LYS A 327 -19.89 -20.94 0.31
CA LYS A 327 -19.85 -21.78 1.52
C LYS A 327 -18.62 -21.54 2.38
#